data_d32119a219bef7c53401dd2caee55d23
#
_entry.id   d32119a219bef7c53401dd2caee55d23
#
_cell.length_a   1.000
_cell.length_b   1.000
_cell.length_c   1.000
_cell.angle_alpha   90.00
_cell.angle_beta   90.00
_cell.angle_gamma   90.00
#
_symmetry.space_group_name_H-M   'P 1'
#
loop_
_entity.id
_entity.type
_entity.pdbx_description
1 polymer ?
#
loop_
_entity_poly.entity_id
_entity_poly.type
_entity_poly.pdbx_seq_one_letter_code
_entity_poly.pdbx_strand_id
1 'polypeptide(L)'
;MYVALSGDNEIVGFVEITARKFGLGDGLEPTSDSSSSSSPSSPFAGINNRNRPVVSNLVVKKSFRRFGVARNLMVSCETLVNNNSAWRAYSEIVLQVEDENLIARRFYEASGYEVLFRDPSCRRYDADGLFLRNVRTTKLCLRKKLRSSIFTRLTQPWFLSWTKNERSSLLEFPYFRLTRIVSLS
;
A
#
# COMPACT_ATOMS: atom_id res chain seq x y z
N MET A 1 -6.36 7.43 -4.96
CA MET A 1 -7.19 6.30 -4.55
C MET A 1 -7.63 5.51 -5.77
N TYR A 2 -7.73 4.19 -5.69
CA TYR A 2 -8.35 3.34 -6.70
C TYR A 2 -9.58 2.64 -6.12
N VAL A 3 -10.60 2.50 -6.94
CA VAL A 3 -11.87 1.88 -6.59
C VAL A 3 -12.19 0.77 -7.59
N ALA A 4 -12.65 -0.37 -7.09
CA ALA A 4 -13.19 -1.45 -7.91
C ALA A 4 -14.72 -1.40 -7.85
N LEU A 5 -15.37 -1.39 -9.03
CA LEU A 5 -16.81 -1.35 -9.19
C LEU A 5 -17.29 -2.67 -9.80
N SER A 6 -18.42 -3.19 -9.33
CA SER A 6 -19.13 -4.31 -9.98
C SER A 6 -19.76 -3.87 -11.31
N GLY A 7 -20.33 -4.81 -12.03
CA GLY A 7 -21.14 -4.52 -13.23
C GLY A 7 -22.28 -3.53 -12.97
N ASP A 8 -22.85 -3.57 -11.76
CA ASP A 8 -23.95 -2.68 -11.33
C ASP A 8 -23.45 -1.35 -10.73
N ASN A 9 -22.19 -1.01 -10.92
CA ASN A 9 -21.55 0.19 -10.37
C ASN A 9 -21.46 0.25 -8.83
N GLU A 10 -21.61 -0.86 -8.14
CA GLU A 10 -21.40 -0.93 -6.70
C GLU A 10 -19.90 -0.94 -6.38
N ILE A 11 -19.48 -0.21 -5.34
CA ILE A 11 -18.10 -0.27 -4.85
C ILE A 11 -17.85 -1.62 -4.17
N VAL A 12 -17.00 -2.45 -4.76
CA VAL A 12 -16.65 -3.78 -4.26
C VAL A 12 -15.26 -3.86 -3.64
N GLY A 13 -14.47 -2.81 -3.81
CA GLY A 13 -13.16 -2.68 -3.17
C GLY A 13 -12.55 -1.32 -3.41
N PHE A 14 -11.60 -0.96 -2.56
CA PHE A 14 -10.80 0.25 -2.75
C PHE A 14 -9.42 0.13 -2.10
N VAL A 15 -8.51 1.01 -2.50
CA VAL A 15 -7.18 1.14 -1.95
C VAL A 15 -6.72 2.59 -2.05
N GLU A 16 -5.98 3.03 -1.07
CA GLU A 16 -5.34 4.34 -1.08
C GLU A 16 -3.83 4.20 -1.26
N ILE A 17 -3.23 5.18 -1.94
CA ILE A 17 -1.79 5.33 -2.01
C ILE A 17 -1.44 6.79 -1.87
N THR A 18 -0.53 7.10 -0.96
CA THR A 18 -0.07 8.45 -0.65
C THR A 18 1.44 8.48 -0.51
N ALA A 19 2.09 9.58 -0.89
CA ALA A 19 3.49 9.80 -0.58
C ALA A 19 3.58 10.51 0.77
N ARG A 20 4.11 9.84 1.78
CA ARG A 20 4.27 10.41 3.12
C ARG A 20 5.56 9.94 3.76
N LYS A 21 6.00 10.66 4.78
CA LYS A 21 7.08 10.19 5.64
C LYS A 21 6.71 8.86 6.25
N PHE A 22 7.59 7.89 6.13
CA PHE A 22 7.38 6.54 6.61
C PHE A 22 8.69 5.96 7.14
N GLY A 23 8.69 5.57 8.41
CA GLY A 23 9.83 4.99 9.11
C GLY A 23 9.45 4.65 10.54
N LEU A 24 10.40 4.16 11.33
CA LEU A 24 10.25 4.00 12.76
C LEU A 24 10.12 5.40 13.39
N GLY A 25 9.00 5.67 13.99
CA GLY A 25 8.76 6.94 14.66
C GLY A 25 7.47 7.67 14.28
N ASP A 26 6.68 7.17 13.34
CA ASP A 26 5.37 7.77 13.00
C ASP A 26 4.32 7.67 14.15
N GLY A 27 4.70 7.19 15.31
CA GLY A 27 3.87 7.17 16.53
C GLY A 27 4.50 7.85 17.74
N LEU A 28 5.72 8.38 17.59
CA LEU A 28 6.39 9.19 18.60
C LEU A 28 6.57 10.59 18.01
N GLU A 29 5.68 11.51 18.36
CA GLU A 29 6.00 12.93 18.30
C GLU A 29 7.35 13.11 18.99
N PRO A 30 8.35 13.74 18.34
CA PRO A 30 9.53 14.14 19.05
C PRO A 30 9.09 15.16 20.10
N THR A 31 8.96 14.74 21.36
CA THR A 31 8.97 15.68 22.46
C THR A 31 10.24 16.49 22.33
N SER A 32 10.09 17.78 22.24
CA SER A 32 11.11 18.80 21.96
C SER A 32 12.12 18.98 23.08
N ASP A 33 12.65 17.90 23.67
CA ASP A 33 13.71 17.98 24.64
C ASP A 33 14.52 16.67 24.66
N SER A 34 15.48 16.57 23.77
CA SER A 34 16.72 15.84 24.07
C SER A 34 17.73 15.99 22.93
N SER A 35 18.56 17.00 23.06
CA SER A 35 19.93 16.96 22.57
C SER A 35 20.63 15.77 23.21
N SER A 36 21.20 14.90 22.42
CA SER A 36 22.37 14.08 22.71
C SER A 36 22.25 12.60 22.38
N SER A 37 23.31 12.17 21.71
CA SER A 37 23.86 10.81 21.60
C SER A 37 23.09 9.83 20.70
N SER A 38 23.46 9.87 19.43
CA SER A 38 23.40 8.76 18.49
C SER A 38 24.21 7.57 19.02
N SER A 39 23.58 6.59 19.61
CA SER A 39 24.18 5.27 19.76
C SER A 39 24.01 4.47 18.47
N PRO A 40 25.09 3.97 17.84
CA PRO A 40 25.05 3.32 16.52
C PRO A 40 24.57 1.85 16.55
N SER A 41 23.89 1.41 17.59
CA SER A 41 23.54 0.01 17.80
C SER A 41 22.06 -0.36 17.62
N SER A 42 21.24 0.55 17.07
CA SER A 42 19.88 0.17 16.72
C SER A 42 19.90 -0.62 15.40
N PRO A 43 19.34 -1.86 15.35
CA PRO A 43 19.20 -2.62 14.12
C PRO A 43 18.32 -1.92 13.06
N PHE A 44 17.79 -0.76 13.39
CA PHE A 44 16.91 0.07 12.57
C PHE A 44 17.56 1.37 12.06
N ALA A 45 18.88 1.57 12.30
CA ALA A 45 19.61 2.78 11.91
C ALA A 45 19.59 3.10 10.38
N GLY A 46 19.12 2.18 9.55
CA GLY A 46 19.02 2.36 8.10
C GLY A 46 17.63 2.74 7.58
N ILE A 47 16.61 2.83 8.44
CA ILE A 47 15.26 3.16 8.00
C ILE A 47 15.02 4.66 8.21
N ASN A 48 15.70 5.45 7.36
CA ASN A 48 15.52 6.88 7.36
C ASN A 48 14.06 7.25 7.13
N ASN A 49 13.54 8.15 7.97
CA ASN A 49 12.22 8.75 7.82
C ASN A 49 12.20 9.62 6.54
N ARG A 50 11.91 9.00 5.41
CA ARG A 50 11.82 9.65 4.10
C ARG A 50 10.43 9.47 3.52
N ASN A 51 10.07 10.36 2.59
CA ASN A 51 8.83 10.20 1.84
C ASN A 51 8.87 8.90 1.02
N ARG A 52 7.84 8.09 1.17
CA ARG A 52 7.66 6.82 0.45
C ARG A 52 6.21 6.68 -0.01
N PRO A 53 5.95 6.01 -1.12
CA PRO A 53 4.62 5.58 -1.49
C PRO A 53 4.11 4.58 -0.45
N VAL A 54 3.08 4.96 0.28
CA VAL A 54 2.44 4.14 1.31
C VAL A 54 1.07 3.72 0.83
N VAL A 55 0.84 2.41 0.77
CA VAL A 55 -0.49 1.84 0.54
C VAL A 55 -1.21 1.68 1.85
N SER A 56 -2.45 2.13 1.89
CA SER A 56 -3.35 2.03 3.03
C SER A 56 -4.76 1.66 2.59
N ASN A 57 -5.58 1.25 3.55
CA ASN A 57 -7.01 1.03 3.36
C ASN A 57 -7.37 0.08 2.20
N LEU A 58 -6.59 -1.00 1.99
CA LEU A 58 -6.98 -2.04 1.04
C LEU A 58 -8.16 -2.84 1.59
N VAL A 59 -9.32 -2.63 1.01
CA VAL A 59 -10.56 -3.29 1.42
C VAL A 59 -11.23 -3.93 0.21
N VAL A 60 -11.77 -5.14 0.39
CA VAL A 60 -12.58 -5.84 -0.61
C VAL A 60 -13.83 -6.43 0.05
N LYS A 61 -14.99 -6.14 -0.51
CA LYS A 61 -16.29 -6.67 -0.09
C LYS A 61 -16.23 -8.20 -0.01
N LYS A 62 -16.76 -8.78 1.05
CA LYS A 62 -16.62 -10.23 1.35
C LYS A 62 -17.06 -11.11 0.18
N SER A 63 -18.17 -10.76 -0.49
CA SER A 63 -18.70 -11.49 -1.65
C SER A 63 -17.81 -11.41 -2.90
N PHE A 64 -16.89 -10.43 -2.97
CA PHE A 64 -15.97 -10.24 -4.09
C PHE A 64 -14.53 -10.64 -3.77
N ARG A 65 -14.32 -11.29 -2.62
CA ARG A 65 -13.00 -11.87 -2.29
C ARG A 65 -12.72 -13.09 -3.15
N ARG A 66 -11.44 -13.36 -3.39
CA ARG A 66 -10.92 -14.47 -4.23
C ARG A 66 -11.14 -14.29 -5.74
N PHE A 67 -11.78 -13.23 -6.19
CA PHE A 67 -11.90 -12.87 -7.60
C PHE A 67 -10.75 -11.98 -8.13
N GLY A 68 -9.67 -11.86 -7.37
CA GLY A 68 -8.49 -11.09 -7.80
C GLY A 68 -8.59 -9.57 -7.56
N VAL A 69 -9.70 -9.05 -7.01
CA VAL A 69 -9.91 -7.61 -6.79
C VAL A 69 -8.76 -6.95 -6.04
N ALA A 70 -8.37 -7.50 -4.88
CA ALA A 70 -7.25 -6.97 -4.09
C ALA A 70 -5.94 -6.94 -4.88
N ARG A 71 -5.64 -8.01 -5.65
CA ARG A 71 -4.44 -8.10 -6.47
C ARG A 71 -4.40 -7.01 -7.53
N ASN A 72 -5.51 -6.79 -8.23
CA ASN A 72 -5.59 -5.79 -9.29
C ASN A 72 -5.51 -4.36 -8.72
N LEU A 73 -6.12 -4.09 -7.56
CA LEU A 73 -5.97 -2.83 -6.84
C LEU A 73 -4.49 -2.57 -6.49
N MET A 74 -3.76 -3.56 -5.97
CA MET A 74 -2.34 -3.44 -5.66
C MET A 74 -1.49 -3.20 -6.91
N VAL A 75 -1.73 -3.96 -7.98
CA VAL A 75 -1.05 -3.77 -9.27
C VAL A 75 -1.26 -2.36 -9.81
N SER A 76 -2.47 -1.79 -9.66
CA SER A 76 -2.73 -0.41 -10.06
C SER A 76 -1.92 0.62 -9.27
N CYS A 77 -1.74 0.40 -7.96
CA CYS A 77 -0.86 1.24 -7.14
C CYS A 77 0.61 1.12 -7.57
N GLU A 78 1.09 -0.09 -7.81
CA GLU A 78 2.47 -0.35 -8.27
C GLU A 78 2.72 0.28 -9.64
N THR A 79 1.77 0.16 -10.55
CA THR A 79 1.81 0.76 -11.89
C THR A 79 1.83 2.28 -11.83
N LEU A 80 1.05 2.88 -10.92
CA LEU A 80 1.07 4.33 -10.69
C LEU A 80 2.47 4.81 -10.29
N VAL A 81 3.10 4.13 -9.32
CA VAL A 81 4.43 4.53 -8.85
C VAL A 81 5.48 4.34 -9.95
N ASN A 82 5.39 3.28 -10.74
CA ASN A 82 6.35 3.02 -11.82
C ASN A 82 6.22 3.99 -13.01
N ASN A 83 5.00 4.36 -13.38
CA ASN A 83 4.74 5.01 -14.66
C ASN A 83 4.46 6.50 -14.55
N ASN A 84 4.09 7.01 -13.38
CA ASN A 84 3.77 8.43 -13.21
C ASN A 84 5.05 9.22 -12.94
N SER A 85 5.24 10.31 -13.69
CA SER A 85 6.41 11.19 -13.59
C SER A 85 6.59 11.79 -12.19
N ALA A 86 5.50 12.13 -11.51
CA ALA A 86 5.54 12.69 -10.13
C ALA A 86 6.03 11.66 -9.09
N TRP A 87 5.99 10.38 -9.41
CA TRP A 87 6.40 9.28 -8.51
C TRP A 87 7.73 8.64 -8.91
N ARG A 88 8.37 9.14 -9.97
CA ARG A 88 9.58 8.57 -10.56
C ARG A 88 10.78 8.51 -9.60
N ALA A 89 10.78 9.32 -8.55
CA ALA A 89 11.82 9.32 -7.51
C ALA A 89 11.75 8.11 -6.57
N TYR A 90 10.66 7.34 -6.62
CA TYR A 90 10.45 6.21 -5.73
C TYR A 90 10.77 4.89 -6.43
N SER A 91 11.59 4.07 -5.79
CA SER A 91 11.97 2.73 -6.26
C SER A 91 11.31 1.59 -5.47
N GLU A 92 10.46 1.94 -4.53
CA GLU A 92 9.78 0.99 -3.64
C GLU A 92 8.39 1.49 -3.25
N ILE A 93 7.55 0.58 -2.84
CA ILE A 93 6.23 0.83 -2.26
C ILE A 93 6.16 0.12 -0.92
N VAL A 94 5.55 0.75 0.07
CA VAL A 94 5.46 0.22 1.43
C VAL A 94 4.02 0.16 1.92
N LEU A 95 3.77 -0.69 2.89
CA LEU A 95 2.49 -0.80 3.58
C LEU A 95 2.69 -1.32 5.01
N GLN A 96 1.66 -1.20 5.82
CA GLN A 96 1.63 -1.80 7.15
C GLN A 96 0.48 -2.81 7.25
N VAL A 97 0.75 -3.91 7.94
CA VAL A 97 -0.24 -4.95 8.23
C VAL A 97 -0.05 -5.42 9.67
N GLU A 98 -1.15 -5.74 10.35
CA GLU A 98 -1.07 -6.34 11.69
C GLU A 98 -0.43 -7.72 11.62
N ASP A 99 0.49 -8.03 12.54
CA ASP A 99 1.22 -9.31 12.57
C ASP A 99 0.26 -10.50 12.71
N GLU A 100 -0.83 -10.31 13.44
CA GLU A 100 -1.88 -11.32 13.63
C GLU A 100 -2.73 -11.58 12.38
N ASN A 101 -2.73 -10.66 11.39
CA ASN A 101 -3.51 -10.80 10.16
C ASN A 101 -2.81 -11.71 9.15
N LEU A 102 -2.80 -13.02 9.45
CA LEU A 102 -2.11 -14.02 8.64
C LEU A 102 -2.62 -14.09 7.20
N ILE A 103 -3.91 -13.78 6.97
CA ILE A 103 -4.50 -13.81 5.62
C ILE A 103 -3.91 -12.68 4.77
N ALA A 104 -3.87 -11.47 5.30
CA ALA A 104 -3.28 -10.33 4.60
C ALA A 104 -1.77 -10.49 4.41
N ARG A 105 -1.06 -11.01 5.42
CA ARG A 105 0.39 -11.29 5.32
C ARG A 105 0.69 -12.23 4.15
N ARG A 106 0.04 -13.40 4.10
CA ARG A 106 0.22 -14.37 3.01
C ARG A 106 -0.11 -13.76 1.64
N PHE A 107 -1.13 -12.91 1.57
CA PHE A 107 -1.49 -12.21 0.34
C PHE A 107 -0.37 -11.27 -0.12
N TYR A 108 0.21 -10.47 0.78
CA TYR A 108 1.29 -9.55 0.43
C TYR A 108 2.59 -10.28 0.11
N GLU A 109 2.96 -11.32 0.88
CA GLU A 109 4.11 -12.18 0.61
C GLU A 109 4.01 -12.82 -0.78
N ALA A 110 2.84 -13.40 -1.12
CA ALA A 110 2.57 -13.95 -2.45
C ALA A 110 2.56 -12.89 -3.57
N SER A 111 2.39 -11.62 -3.21
CA SER A 111 2.48 -10.47 -4.13
C SER A 111 3.90 -9.90 -4.26
N GLY A 112 4.88 -10.51 -3.59
CA GLY A 112 6.29 -10.12 -3.64
C GLY A 112 6.68 -9.01 -2.66
N TYR A 113 5.90 -8.81 -1.61
CA TYR A 113 6.26 -7.92 -0.50
C TYR A 113 7.11 -8.67 0.52
N GLU A 114 8.15 -8.03 1.01
CA GLU A 114 9.06 -8.53 2.05
C GLU A 114 8.94 -7.70 3.34
N VAL A 115 9.19 -8.33 4.48
CA VAL A 115 9.19 -7.63 5.77
C VAL A 115 10.40 -6.71 5.83
N LEU A 116 10.14 -5.42 6.04
CA LEU A 116 11.16 -4.41 6.25
C LEU A 116 11.52 -4.29 7.74
N PHE A 117 10.51 -4.18 8.61
CA PHE A 117 10.66 -4.20 10.06
C PHE A 117 9.35 -4.54 10.76
N ARG A 118 9.45 -4.81 12.09
CA ARG A 118 8.31 -5.00 12.99
C ARG A 118 8.22 -3.83 13.94
N ASP A 119 7.04 -3.29 14.13
CA ASP A 119 6.75 -2.25 15.11
C ASP A 119 5.80 -2.78 16.20
N PRO A 120 6.31 -3.14 17.37
CA PRO A 120 5.51 -3.65 18.48
C PRO A 120 4.82 -2.53 19.28
N SER A 121 5.15 -1.28 19.02
CA SER A 121 4.60 -0.12 19.74
C SER A 121 3.34 0.45 19.12
N CYS A 122 2.89 -0.12 18.02
CA CYS A 122 1.67 0.28 17.35
C CYS A 122 0.44 0.04 18.22
N ARG A 123 -0.60 0.80 17.93
CA ARG A 123 -1.90 0.68 18.58
C ARG A 123 -3.01 0.56 17.54
N ARG A 124 -4.07 -0.13 17.91
CA ARG A 124 -5.33 -0.16 17.16
C ARG A 124 -6.49 0.19 18.08
N TYR A 125 -7.53 0.72 17.48
CA TYR A 125 -8.80 0.86 18.17
C TYR A 125 -9.64 -0.40 17.94
N ASP A 126 -10.01 -1.06 19.02
CA ASP A 126 -10.89 -2.22 19.00
C ASP A 126 -12.25 -1.79 19.53
N ALA A 127 -13.30 -2.04 18.77
CA ALA A 127 -14.68 -1.72 19.17
C ALA A 127 -15.26 -2.93 19.89
N ASP A 128 -15.38 -2.83 21.20
CA ASP A 128 -16.04 -3.84 22.04
C ASP A 128 -17.36 -3.26 22.55
N GLY A 129 -18.43 -3.50 21.80
CA GLY A 129 -19.75 -2.93 22.05
C GLY A 129 -19.77 -1.41 21.93
N LEU A 130 -20.04 -0.70 23.04
CA LEU A 130 -20.14 0.77 23.09
C LEU A 130 -18.80 1.47 23.33
N PHE A 131 -17.73 0.73 23.57
CA PHE A 131 -16.44 1.29 23.96
C PHE A 131 -15.37 1.05 22.91
N LEU A 132 -14.60 2.11 22.60
CA LEU A 132 -13.37 2.01 21.83
C LEU A 132 -12.21 1.78 22.78
N ARG A 133 -11.59 0.61 22.66
CA ARG A 133 -10.38 0.29 23.43
C ARG A 133 -9.15 0.51 22.56
N ASN A 134 -8.17 1.18 23.12
CA ASN A 134 -6.87 1.35 22.48
C ASN A 134 -5.97 0.17 22.87
N VAL A 135 -5.81 -0.80 21.99
CA VAL A 135 -5.08 -2.04 22.23
C VAL A 135 -3.71 -1.97 21.58
N ARG A 136 -2.68 -2.43 22.27
CA ARG A 136 -1.35 -2.59 21.67
C ARG A 136 -1.41 -3.68 20.60
N THR A 137 -0.78 -3.43 19.48
CA THR A 137 -0.64 -4.40 18.38
C THR A 137 0.74 -4.29 17.76
N THR A 138 1.24 -5.40 17.24
CA THR A 138 2.46 -5.39 16.44
C THR A 138 2.06 -5.23 14.98
N LYS A 139 2.64 -4.24 14.31
CA LYS A 139 2.50 -4.08 12.86
C LYS A 139 3.78 -4.49 12.16
N LEU A 140 3.63 -5.20 11.07
CA LEU A 140 4.69 -5.46 10.11
C LEU A 140 4.68 -4.36 9.08
N CYS A 141 5.81 -3.74 8.89
CA CYS A 141 6.05 -2.91 7.72
C CYS A 141 6.57 -3.79 6.60
N LEU A 142 5.86 -3.81 5.50
CA LEU A 142 6.21 -4.55 4.30
C LEU A 142 6.64 -3.59 3.20
N ARG A 143 7.59 -4.02 2.38
CA ARG A 143 8.01 -3.28 1.18
C ARG A 143 8.05 -4.18 -0.03
N LYS A 144 7.87 -3.59 -1.18
CA LYS A 144 8.16 -4.18 -2.48
C LYS A 144 9.04 -3.23 -3.26
N LYS A 145 10.20 -3.71 -3.71
CA LYS A 145 11.05 -2.97 -4.64
C LYS A 145 10.39 -2.98 -6.01
N LEU A 146 10.21 -1.81 -6.57
CA LEU A 146 9.68 -1.64 -7.90
C LEU A 146 10.84 -1.66 -8.89
N ARG A 147 10.72 -2.46 -9.93
CA ARG A 147 11.74 -2.51 -10.97
C ARG A 147 11.68 -1.21 -11.79
N SER A 148 12.82 -0.55 -11.94
CA SER A 148 12.97 0.54 -12.89
C SER A 148 12.49 0.07 -14.27
N SER A 149 11.62 0.86 -14.91
CA SER A 149 10.82 0.51 -16.09
C SER A 149 11.62 0.21 -17.39
N ILE A 150 12.94 0.11 -17.32
CA ILE A 150 13.78 -0.13 -18.50
C ILE A 150 13.64 -1.57 -19.02
N PHE A 151 13.25 -2.53 -18.18
CA PHE A 151 13.23 -3.95 -18.55
C PHE A 151 11.84 -4.58 -18.78
N THR A 152 10.74 -3.90 -18.42
CA THR A 152 9.39 -4.51 -18.41
C THR A 152 8.66 -4.37 -19.75
N ARG A 153 9.25 -3.73 -20.77
CA ARG A 153 8.60 -3.54 -22.07
C ARG A 153 8.55 -4.80 -22.95
N LEU A 154 9.23 -5.88 -22.60
CA LEU A 154 9.42 -7.00 -23.54
C LEU A 154 8.75 -8.32 -23.18
N THR A 155 8.04 -8.44 -22.05
CA THR A 155 7.58 -9.78 -21.62
C THR A 155 6.10 -9.94 -21.26
N GLN A 156 5.21 -9.00 -21.59
CA GLN A 156 3.78 -9.18 -21.30
C GLN A 156 2.89 -8.85 -22.51
N PRO A 157 2.41 -9.84 -23.25
CA PRO A 157 1.64 -9.63 -24.49
C PRO A 157 0.27 -8.98 -24.29
N TRP A 158 -0.31 -8.95 -23.09
CA TRP A 158 -1.59 -8.31 -22.79
C TRP A 158 -1.46 -6.80 -22.45
N PHE A 159 -0.25 -6.28 -22.32
CA PHE A 159 0.00 -4.87 -22.02
C PHE A 159 -0.05 -3.97 -23.28
N LEU A 160 0.03 -4.51 -24.47
CA LEU A 160 0.11 -3.73 -25.72
C LEU A 160 -1.21 -3.12 -26.18
N SER A 161 -2.35 -3.49 -25.59
CA SER A 161 -3.64 -2.85 -25.92
C SER A 161 -3.95 -1.58 -25.12
N TRP A 162 -3.11 -1.24 -24.15
CA TRP A 162 -3.40 -0.20 -23.16
C TRP A 162 -2.92 1.22 -23.52
N THR A 163 -2.07 1.39 -24.53
CA THR A 163 -1.39 2.68 -24.77
C THR A 163 -2.16 3.67 -25.64
N LYS A 164 -3.40 3.42 -26.03
CA LYS A 164 -4.08 4.25 -27.04
C LYS A 164 -5.19 5.19 -26.55
N ASN A 165 -5.54 5.23 -25.25
CA ASN A 165 -6.59 6.15 -24.83
C ASN A 165 -6.36 6.70 -23.40
N GLU A 166 -5.67 7.83 -23.30
CA GLU A 166 -5.35 8.52 -22.02
C GLU A 166 -6.55 9.19 -21.33
N ARG A 167 -7.77 9.05 -21.80
CA ARG A 167 -8.94 9.77 -21.25
C ARG A 167 -9.90 8.97 -20.38
N SER A 168 -9.72 7.67 -20.26
CA SER A 168 -10.50 6.87 -19.31
C SER A 168 -9.72 5.60 -18.93
N SER A 169 -9.04 5.61 -17.80
CA SER A 169 -8.33 4.43 -17.29
C SER A 169 -9.31 3.45 -16.64
N LEU A 170 -10.20 2.89 -17.45
CA LEU A 170 -11.09 1.80 -17.06
C LEU A 170 -10.42 0.48 -17.45
N LEU A 171 -9.99 -0.29 -16.45
CA LEU A 171 -9.61 -1.69 -16.63
C LEU A 171 -10.86 -2.53 -16.40
N GLU A 172 -11.39 -3.12 -17.44
CA GLU A 172 -12.53 -4.03 -17.35
C GLU A 172 -12.03 -5.46 -17.09
N PHE A 173 -12.56 -6.06 -16.05
CA PHE A 173 -12.40 -7.47 -15.70
C PHE A 173 -13.77 -8.14 -15.77
N PRO A 174 -13.85 -9.48 -15.94
CA PRO A 174 -15.14 -10.16 -16.10
C PRO A 174 -16.17 -9.87 -15.01
N TYR A 175 -15.72 -9.50 -13.81
CA TYR A 175 -16.60 -9.32 -12.64
C TYR A 175 -16.54 -7.92 -12.02
N PHE A 176 -15.60 -7.07 -12.44
CA PHE A 176 -15.43 -5.71 -11.89
C PHE A 176 -14.58 -4.85 -12.81
N ARG A 177 -14.66 -3.53 -12.65
CA ARG A 177 -13.81 -2.55 -13.31
C ARG A 177 -13.05 -1.72 -12.28
N LEU A 178 -11.87 -1.24 -12.64
CA LEU A 178 -11.07 -0.35 -11.79
C LEU A 178 -11.18 1.10 -12.28
N THR A 179 -11.37 2.00 -11.34
CA THR A 179 -11.42 3.45 -11.60
C THR A 179 -10.45 4.17 -10.66
N ARG A 180 -9.69 5.11 -11.20
CA ARG A 180 -8.84 5.98 -10.41
C ARG A 180 -9.63 7.23 -10.02
N ILE A 181 -9.72 7.49 -8.71
CA ILE A 181 -10.25 8.75 -8.18
C ILE A 181 -9.07 9.61 -7.75
N VAL A 182 -8.91 10.75 -8.39
CA VAL A 182 -7.93 11.77 -8.02
C VAL A 182 -8.64 12.77 -7.12
N SER A 183 -8.23 12.87 -5.85
CA SER A 183 -8.68 13.95 -4.99
C SER A 183 -7.99 15.22 -5.44
N LEU A 184 -8.77 16.22 -5.87
CA LEU A 184 -8.30 17.59 -6.06
C LEU A 184 -8.23 18.22 -4.66
N SER A 185 -7.07 18.20 -4.06
CA SER A 185 -6.75 18.97 -2.84
C SER A 185 -6.00 20.23 -3.24
#